data_f94466d95455a1de52a641276313f644
#
_entry.id   f94466d95455a1de52a641276313f644
#
_cell.length_a   1.000
_cell.length_b   1.000
_cell.length_c   1.000
_cell.angle_alpha   90.00
_cell.angle_beta   90.00
_cell.angle_gamma   90.00
#
_symmetry.space_group_name_H-M   'P 1'
#
loop_
_entity.id
_entity.type
_entity.pdbx_description
1 polymer ?
#
loop_
_entity_poly.entity_id
_entity_poly.type
_entity_poly.pdbx_seq_one_letter_code
_entity_poly.pdbx_strand_id
1 'polypeptide(L)'
;MKIAVFASGNGSNFQVIAEQFPVEFVFSDHRDAYVLERAKNLGVVSHAFELKEFDNKAAYEEAIVKLLDEHQIDLVCLAGYMKIVSPTLLAAYEGRIINIHPAYLPEFPGAHGIEDAWNAGVDQSGVTIHWVDSGVDTGKVIRQVRVPRLEGDTLDTFETRIHETEYKLYPEVLDSLGVARK
;
A
#
# COMPACT_ATOMS: atom_id res chain seq x y z
N MET A 1 -13.23 -10.71 7.73
CA MET A 1 -11.91 -10.69 7.03
C MET A 1 -10.94 -9.88 7.86
N LYS A 2 -9.83 -10.49 8.23
CA LYS A 2 -8.76 -9.85 9.00
C LYS A 2 -7.73 -9.26 8.05
N ILE A 3 -7.39 -7.99 8.24
CA ILE A 3 -6.42 -7.30 7.39
C ILE A 3 -5.17 -6.90 8.15
N ALA A 4 -4.04 -6.91 7.45
CA ALA A 4 -2.79 -6.28 7.87
C ALA A 4 -2.41 -5.22 6.84
N VAL A 5 -1.79 -4.14 7.28
CA VAL A 5 -1.32 -3.06 6.41
C VAL A 5 0.20 -3.01 6.45
N PHE A 6 0.83 -2.89 5.29
CA PHE A 6 2.29 -2.76 5.16
C PHE A 6 2.63 -1.37 4.64
N ALA A 7 3.55 -0.70 5.30
CA ALA A 7 4.00 0.64 4.92
C ALA A 7 5.47 0.83 5.24
N SER A 8 6.20 1.53 4.37
CA SER A 8 7.64 1.77 4.55
C SER A 8 7.96 3.12 5.20
N GLY A 9 7.04 4.07 5.18
CA GLY A 9 7.34 5.45 5.59
C GLY A 9 6.25 6.12 6.41
N ASN A 10 5.63 7.13 5.83
CA ASN A 10 4.70 8.03 6.54
C ASN A 10 3.44 7.34 7.07
N GLY A 11 2.85 6.44 6.29
CA GLY A 11 1.65 5.71 6.70
C GLY A 11 0.35 6.49 6.63
N SER A 12 0.24 7.50 5.77
CA SER A 12 -0.99 8.30 5.65
C SER A 12 -2.19 7.48 5.19
N ASN A 13 -1.99 6.54 4.26
CA ASN A 13 -3.05 5.61 3.86
C ASN A 13 -3.41 4.64 5.00
N PHE A 14 -2.42 4.16 5.75
CA PHE A 14 -2.68 3.35 6.95
C PHE A 14 -3.57 4.11 7.94
N GLN A 15 -3.27 5.39 8.18
CA GLN A 15 -4.06 6.23 9.09
C GLN A 15 -5.55 6.22 8.69
N VAL A 16 -5.82 6.47 7.41
CA VAL A 16 -7.19 6.52 6.89
C VAL A 16 -7.88 5.15 7.03
N ILE A 17 -7.18 4.08 6.72
CA ILE A 17 -7.73 2.72 6.84
C ILE A 17 -8.02 2.39 8.30
N ALA A 18 -7.08 2.64 9.20
CA ALA A 18 -7.21 2.27 10.61
C ALA A 18 -8.27 3.08 11.36
N GLU A 19 -8.59 4.29 10.88
CA GLU A 19 -9.69 5.09 11.43
C GLU A 19 -11.05 4.50 11.10
N GLN A 20 -11.17 3.71 10.04
CA GLN A 20 -12.45 3.21 9.52
C GLN A 20 -12.63 1.70 9.63
N PHE A 21 -11.53 0.94 9.66
CA PHE A 21 -11.55 -0.52 9.68
C PHE A 21 -10.70 -1.06 10.83
N PRO A 22 -11.05 -2.23 11.41
CA PRO A 22 -10.15 -2.94 12.31
C PRO A 22 -8.94 -3.42 11.52
N VAL A 23 -7.74 -3.04 11.96
CA VAL A 23 -6.48 -3.50 11.40
C VAL A 23 -5.79 -4.37 12.45
N GLU A 24 -5.50 -5.64 12.12
CA GLU A 24 -4.89 -6.57 13.06
C GLU A 24 -3.49 -6.11 13.46
N PHE A 25 -2.70 -5.67 12.47
CA PHE A 25 -1.41 -5.03 12.72
C PHE A 25 -0.96 -4.25 11.50
N VAL A 26 -0.04 -3.31 11.71
CA VAL A 26 0.75 -2.69 10.65
C VAL A 26 2.17 -3.20 10.69
N PHE A 27 2.73 -3.51 9.55
CA PHE A 27 4.12 -3.92 9.39
C PHE A 27 4.91 -2.85 8.64
N SER A 28 6.11 -2.55 9.13
CA SER A 28 7.06 -1.72 8.38
C SER A 28 8.41 -2.43 8.25
N ASP A 29 9.02 -2.23 7.09
CA ASP A 29 10.38 -2.68 6.78
C ASP A 29 11.45 -1.69 7.24
N HIS A 30 11.05 -0.65 7.97
CA HIS A 30 11.93 0.34 8.60
C HIS A 30 11.50 0.57 10.05
N ARG A 31 12.42 0.31 10.99
CA ARG A 31 12.14 0.44 12.43
C ARG A 31 11.93 1.89 12.89
N ASP A 32 12.35 2.86 12.08
CA ASP A 32 12.19 4.29 12.34
C ASP A 32 11.06 4.93 11.53
N ALA A 33 10.23 4.13 10.83
CA ALA A 33 9.14 4.65 10.02
C ALA A 33 8.07 5.35 10.86
N TYR A 34 7.60 6.50 10.37
CA TYR A 34 6.57 7.29 11.07
C TYR A 34 5.24 6.53 11.22
N VAL A 35 4.96 5.60 10.33
CA VAL A 35 3.75 4.76 10.43
C VAL A 35 3.65 4.04 11.78
N LEU A 36 4.78 3.69 12.38
CA LEU A 36 4.81 3.03 13.69
C LEU A 36 4.33 3.96 14.80
N GLU A 37 4.62 5.26 14.71
CA GLU A 37 4.10 6.26 15.63
C GLU A 37 2.60 6.45 15.46
N ARG A 38 2.11 6.45 14.22
CA ARG A 38 0.66 6.47 13.93
C ARG A 38 -0.04 5.28 14.55
N ALA A 39 0.55 4.08 14.43
CA ALA A 39 -0.01 2.86 15.00
C ALA A 39 -0.14 2.96 16.52
N LYS A 40 0.88 3.47 17.17
CA LYS A 40 0.90 3.70 18.62
C LYS A 40 -0.25 4.63 19.03
N ASN A 41 -0.40 5.75 18.33
CA ASN A 41 -1.44 6.75 18.62
C ASN A 41 -2.85 6.22 18.36
N LEU A 42 -3.01 5.28 17.42
CA LEU A 42 -4.29 4.67 17.07
C LEU A 42 -4.61 3.40 17.88
N GLY A 43 -3.66 2.96 18.71
CA GLY A 43 -3.82 1.72 19.47
C GLY A 43 -3.77 0.46 18.59
N VAL A 44 -3.11 0.52 17.44
CA VAL A 44 -2.94 -0.61 16.53
C VAL A 44 -1.62 -1.30 16.79
N VAL A 45 -1.62 -2.62 16.87
CA VAL A 45 -0.40 -3.43 17.00
C VAL A 45 0.51 -3.16 15.80
N SER A 46 1.80 -2.98 16.06
CA SER A 46 2.79 -2.80 15.00
C SER A 46 3.93 -3.79 15.12
N HIS A 47 4.48 -4.16 13.96
CA HIS A 47 5.69 -4.98 13.86
C HIS A 47 6.63 -4.32 12.86
N ALA A 48 7.91 -4.41 13.13
CA ALA A 48 8.93 -3.91 12.21
C ALA A 48 10.16 -4.80 12.26
N PHE A 49 10.69 -5.13 11.10
CA PHE A 49 12.04 -5.67 10.96
C PHE A 49 12.58 -5.31 9.58
N GLU A 50 13.89 -5.22 9.48
CA GLU A 50 14.57 -4.76 8.28
C GLU A 50 15.26 -5.90 7.56
N LEU A 51 15.35 -5.81 6.24
CA LEU A 51 15.99 -6.83 5.41
C LEU A 51 17.42 -7.15 5.89
N LYS A 52 18.17 -6.14 6.32
CA LYS A 52 19.54 -6.31 6.82
C LYS A 52 19.66 -7.18 8.07
N GLU A 53 18.55 -7.44 8.76
CA GLU A 53 18.52 -8.30 9.95
C GLU A 53 18.49 -9.79 9.59
N PHE A 54 18.39 -10.12 8.31
CA PHE A 54 18.26 -11.48 7.78
C PHE A 54 19.37 -11.81 6.81
N ASP A 55 19.64 -13.10 6.60
CA ASP A 55 20.67 -13.57 5.68
C ASP A 55 20.36 -13.24 4.22
N ASN A 56 19.06 -13.22 3.87
CA ASN A 56 18.59 -12.94 2.52
C ASN A 56 17.11 -12.52 2.54
N LYS A 57 16.60 -12.10 1.39
CA LYS A 57 15.22 -11.65 1.27
C LYS A 57 14.21 -12.75 1.50
N ALA A 58 14.51 -13.99 1.13
CA ALA A 58 13.64 -15.13 1.39
C ALA A 58 13.42 -15.35 2.89
N ALA A 59 14.49 -15.29 3.69
CA ALA A 59 14.39 -15.40 5.15
C ALA A 59 13.58 -14.25 5.75
N TYR A 60 13.76 -13.03 5.25
CA TYR A 60 12.99 -11.86 5.64
C TYR A 60 11.49 -12.08 5.34
N GLU A 61 11.15 -12.54 4.15
CA GLU A 61 9.76 -12.79 3.78
C GLU A 61 9.15 -13.98 4.52
N GLU A 62 9.93 -15.02 4.84
CA GLU A 62 9.48 -16.13 5.68
C GLU A 62 9.04 -15.64 7.06
N ALA A 63 9.77 -14.69 7.65
CA ALA A 63 9.39 -14.07 8.92
C ALA A 63 8.09 -13.30 8.80
N ILE A 64 7.87 -12.60 7.68
CA ILE A 64 6.59 -11.91 7.40
C ILE A 64 5.46 -12.91 7.29
N VAL A 65 5.65 -13.99 6.54
CA VAL A 65 4.62 -15.03 6.38
C VAL A 65 4.24 -15.65 7.73
N LYS A 66 5.23 -15.95 8.56
CA LYS A 66 4.98 -16.46 9.92
C LYS A 66 4.13 -15.48 10.73
N LEU A 67 4.43 -14.21 10.67
CA LEU A 67 3.68 -13.17 11.37
C LEU A 67 2.24 -13.09 10.86
N LEU A 68 2.03 -13.13 9.55
CA LEU A 68 0.70 -13.12 8.94
C LEU A 68 -0.11 -14.36 9.35
N ASP A 69 0.51 -15.52 9.36
CA ASP A 69 -0.15 -16.78 9.73
C ASP A 69 -0.53 -16.79 11.22
N GLU A 70 0.33 -16.30 12.09
CA GLU A 70 0.07 -16.19 13.53
C GLU A 70 -1.14 -15.31 13.83
N HIS A 71 -1.33 -14.25 13.05
CA HIS A 71 -2.47 -13.33 13.19
C HIS A 71 -3.67 -13.74 12.33
N GLN A 72 -3.59 -14.85 11.60
CA GLN A 72 -4.67 -15.35 10.74
C GLN A 72 -5.16 -14.30 9.73
N ILE A 73 -4.23 -13.62 9.08
CA ILE A 73 -4.55 -12.56 8.12
C ILE A 73 -5.17 -13.13 6.84
N ASP A 74 -6.27 -12.53 6.42
CA ASP A 74 -6.97 -12.86 5.18
C ASP A 74 -6.53 -12.02 4.00
N LEU A 75 -6.21 -10.74 4.24
CA LEU A 75 -5.85 -9.78 3.20
C LEU A 75 -4.70 -8.89 3.66
N VAL A 76 -3.67 -8.81 2.83
CA VAL A 76 -2.53 -7.90 3.02
C VAL A 76 -2.74 -6.66 2.17
N CYS A 77 -2.75 -5.50 2.81
CA CYS A 77 -2.94 -4.21 2.16
C CYS A 77 -1.62 -3.46 2.09
N LEU A 78 -1.00 -3.41 0.93
CA LEU A 78 0.20 -2.60 0.74
C LEU A 78 -0.23 -1.13 0.58
N ALA A 79 0.31 -0.27 1.41
CA ALA A 79 -0.01 1.14 1.46
C ALA A 79 1.27 1.95 1.62
N GLY A 80 2.03 2.09 0.54
CA GLY A 80 3.35 2.71 0.56
C GLY A 80 4.46 1.76 1.04
N TYR A 81 4.30 0.46 0.80
CA TYR A 81 5.35 -0.52 1.02
C TYR A 81 6.28 -0.54 -0.19
N MET A 82 7.52 -0.12 0.01
CA MET A 82 8.44 0.17 -1.11
C MET A 82 9.20 -1.06 -1.63
N LYS A 83 9.24 -2.17 -0.89
CA LYS A 83 9.88 -3.39 -1.35
C LYS A 83 8.98 -4.13 -2.33
N ILE A 84 9.59 -4.73 -3.35
CA ILE A 84 8.89 -5.63 -4.25
C ILE A 84 8.60 -6.92 -3.50
N VAL A 85 7.36 -7.39 -3.58
CA VAL A 85 6.96 -8.68 -3.03
C VAL A 85 7.61 -9.79 -3.85
N SER A 86 8.39 -10.62 -3.19
CA SER A 86 9.14 -11.71 -3.82
C SER A 86 8.38 -13.04 -3.74
N PRO A 87 8.83 -14.08 -4.44
CA PRO A 87 8.10 -15.35 -4.53
C PRO A 87 7.72 -16.00 -3.20
N THR A 88 8.51 -15.83 -2.15
CA THR A 88 8.23 -16.43 -0.84
C THR A 88 6.92 -15.90 -0.24
N LEU A 89 6.77 -14.60 -0.18
CA LEU A 89 5.54 -13.97 0.33
C LEU A 89 4.39 -14.14 -0.66
N LEU A 90 4.65 -13.93 -1.93
CA LEU A 90 3.62 -14.02 -2.97
C LEU A 90 2.98 -15.42 -3.02
N ALA A 91 3.79 -16.48 -2.99
CA ALA A 91 3.26 -17.85 -3.04
C ALA A 91 2.39 -18.17 -1.82
N ALA A 92 2.78 -17.70 -0.64
CA ALA A 92 2.05 -17.95 0.60
C ALA A 92 0.71 -17.21 0.66
N TYR A 93 0.63 -16.02 0.05
CA TYR A 93 -0.53 -15.15 0.10
C TYR A 93 -1.05 -14.78 -1.30
N GLU A 94 -0.87 -15.66 -2.26
CA GLU A 94 -1.37 -15.46 -3.64
C GLU A 94 -2.88 -15.17 -3.64
N GLY A 95 -3.27 -14.13 -4.38
CA GLY A 95 -4.66 -13.69 -4.44
C GLY A 95 -5.16 -12.98 -3.17
N ARG A 96 -4.26 -12.70 -2.22
CA ARG A 96 -4.61 -12.06 -0.94
C ARG A 96 -3.74 -10.85 -0.63
N ILE A 97 -3.09 -10.26 -1.64
CA ILE A 97 -2.27 -9.05 -1.48
C ILE A 97 -2.76 -8.01 -2.49
N ILE A 98 -3.11 -6.83 -1.99
CA ILE A 98 -3.48 -5.68 -2.82
C ILE A 98 -2.49 -4.55 -2.61
N ASN A 99 -2.34 -3.70 -3.63
CA ASN A 99 -1.47 -2.53 -3.59
C ASN A 99 -2.20 -1.30 -4.13
N ILE A 100 -1.86 -0.14 -3.59
CA ILE A 100 -2.27 1.14 -4.14
C ILE A 100 -1.08 1.77 -4.85
N HIS A 101 -1.30 2.21 -6.09
CA HIS A 101 -0.28 2.85 -6.92
C HIS A 101 -0.76 4.22 -7.37
N PRO A 102 0.07 5.28 -7.22
CA PRO A 102 -0.35 6.66 -7.50
C PRO A 102 -0.20 7.01 -8.99
N ALA A 103 -0.78 6.19 -9.86
CA ALA A 103 -0.92 6.45 -11.29
C ALA A 103 -2.08 5.64 -11.85
N TYR A 104 -2.51 5.96 -13.06
CA TYR A 104 -3.55 5.22 -13.76
C TYR A 104 -2.88 4.11 -14.60
N LEU A 105 -2.67 2.95 -14.00
CA LEU A 105 -1.99 1.85 -14.66
C LEU A 105 -2.70 1.41 -15.96
N PRO A 106 -1.96 1.03 -16.99
CA PRO A 106 -0.53 0.74 -17.05
C PRO A 106 0.38 1.95 -17.24
N GLU A 107 -0.14 3.17 -17.15
CA GLU A 107 0.68 4.38 -17.24
C GLU A 107 1.54 4.54 -15.97
N PHE A 108 2.77 4.94 -16.16
CA PHE A 108 3.72 5.29 -15.08
C PHE A 108 3.83 4.24 -13.95
N PRO A 109 4.21 3.00 -14.26
CA PRO A 109 4.51 2.03 -13.21
C PRO A 109 5.80 2.38 -12.48
N GLY A 110 6.05 1.74 -11.33
CA GLY A 110 7.29 1.90 -10.58
C GLY A 110 7.21 2.90 -9.45
N ALA A 111 8.35 3.23 -8.85
CA ALA A 111 8.43 3.94 -7.59
C ALA A 111 8.09 5.44 -7.65
N HIS A 112 8.07 6.05 -8.83
CA HIS A 112 7.95 7.50 -9.01
C HIS A 112 6.78 7.90 -9.91
N GLY A 113 5.64 7.21 -9.79
CA GLY A 113 4.50 7.39 -10.69
C GLY A 113 3.98 8.83 -10.75
N ILE A 114 3.94 9.55 -9.62
CA ILE A 114 3.47 10.94 -9.58
C ILE A 114 4.43 11.87 -10.32
N GLU A 115 5.71 11.78 -9.99
CA GLU A 115 6.76 12.62 -10.60
C GLU A 115 6.89 12.33 -12.09
N ASP A 116 6.83 11.06 -12.46
CA ASP A 116 6.93 10.64 -13.87
C ASP A 116 5.77 11.21 -14.69
N ALA A 117 4.54 11.15 -14.16
CA ALA A 117 3.38 11.74 -14.82
C ALA A 117 3.50 13.26 -14.94
N TRP A 118 3.93 13.92 -13.86
CA TRP A 118 4.14 15.35 -13.86
C TRP A 118 5.18 15.77 -14.90
N ASN A 119 6.33 15.10 -14.93
CA ASN A 119 7.41 15.40 -15.85
C ASN A 119 7.05 15.09 -17.31
N ALA A 120 6.15 14.15 -17.55
CA ALA A 120 5.65 13.85 -18.89
C ALA A 120 4.65 14.89 -19.40
N GLY A 121 4.20 15.82 -18.55
CA GLY A 121 3.28 16.89 -18.93
C GLY A 121 1.88 16.42 -19.23
N VAL A 122 1.42 15.33 -18.58
CA VAL A 122 0.07 14.78 -18.81
C VAL A 122 -1.02 15.71 -18.28
N ASP A 123 -2.19 15.65 -18.90
CA ASP A 123 -3.37 16.39 -18.47
C ASP A 123 -4.03 15.74 -17.25
N GLN A 124 -3.80 14.46 -17.05
CA GLN A 124 -4.34 13.70 -15.94
C GLN A 124 -3.47 12.47 -15.65
N SER A 125 -3.47 12.05 -14.42
CA SER A 125 -2.93 10.75 -14.01
C SER A 125 -4.04 9.99 -13.27
N GLY A 126 -3.75 9.35 -12.17
CA GLY A 126 -4.76 8.63 -11.43
C GLY A 126 -4.22 7.89 -10.23
N VAL A 127 -5.09 7.05 -9.69
CA VAL A 127 -4.79 6.12 -8.61
C VAL A 127 -5.36 4.76 -8.99
N THR A 128 -4.59 3.72 -8.78
CA THR A 128 -5.01 2.34 -9.06
C THR A 128 -4.82 1.48 -7.82
N ILE A 129 -5.82 0.66 -7.50
CA ILE A 129 -5.67 -0.45 -6.56
C ILE A 129 -5.77 -1.74 -7.36
N HIS A 130 -4.80 -2.62 -7.16
CA HIS A 130 -4.68 -3.85 -7.93
C HIS A 130 -4.22 -5.01 -7.08
N TRP A 131 -4.50 -6.23 -7.54
CA TRP A 131 -3.92 -7.44 -6.97
C TRP A 131 -2.43 -7.49 -7.30
N VAL A 132 -1.64 -7.95 -6.36
CA VAL A 132 -0.19 -8.08 -6.53
C VAL A 132 0.13 -9.44 -7.16
N ASP A 133 0.89 -9.42 -8.25
CA ASP A 133 1.43 -10.60 -8.91
C ASP A 133 2.97 -10.55 -8.96
N SER A 134 3.59 -11.38 -9.76
CA SER A 134 5.06 -11.46 -9.86
C SER A 134 5.72 -10.26 -10.58
N GLY A 135 4.94 -9.40 -11.22
CA GLY A 135 5.45 -8.23 -11.92
C GLY A 135 5.39 -6.96 -11.07
N VAL A 136 5.98 -5.87 -11.59
CA VAL A 136 5.91 -4.57 -10.94
C VAL A 136 4.67 -3.84 -11.46
N ASP A 137 3.68 -3.64 -10.58
CA ASP A 137 2.43 -2.94 -10.89
C ASP A 137 1.69 -3.53 -12.11
N THR A 138 1.74 -4.85 -12.28
CA THR A 138 1.17 -5.57 -13.42
C THR A 138 -0.06 -6.40 -13.08
N GLY A 139 -0.40 -6.54 -11.80
CA GLY A 139 -1.53 -7.35 -11.37
C GLY A 139 -2.88 -6.78 -11.80
N LYS A 140 -3.90 -7.64 -11.77
CA LYS A 140 -5.26 -7.26 -12.18
C LYS A 140 -5.78 -6.07 -11.37
N VAL A 141 -6.27 -5.05 -12.07
CA VAL A 141 -6.88 -3.86 -11.47
C VAL A 141 -8.19 -4.23 -10.77
N ILE A 142 -8.32 -3.77 -9.53
CA ILE A 142 -9.58 -3.86 -8.77
C ILE A 142 -10.42 -2.62 -9.05
N ARG A 143 -9.81 -1.44 -8.89
CA ARG A 143 -10.44 -0.14 -9.16
C ARG A 143 -9.39 0.90 -9.44
N GLN A 144 -9.69 1.83 -10.32
CA GLN A 144 -8.83 2.97 -10.59
C GLN A 144 -9.66 4.22 -10.87
N VAL A 145 -9.08 5.40 -10.57
CA VAL A 145 -9.73 6.69 -10.70
C VAL A 145 -8.77 7.66 -11.37
N ARG A 146 -9.26 8.42 -12.33
CA ARG A 146 -8.50 9.52 -12.96
C ARG A 146 -8.40 10.72 -12.01
N VAL A 147 -7.25 11.36 -12.00
CA VAL A 147 -6.99 12.59 -11.25
C VAL A 147 -6.49 13.65 -12.21
N PRO A 148 -7.22 14.76 -12.39
CA PRO A 148 -6.84 15.78 -13.34
C PRO A 148 -5.66 16.62 -12.85
N ARG A 149 -4.84 17.06 -13.79
CA ARG A 149 -3.93 18.17 -13.58
C ARG A 149 -4.67 19.45 -13.90
N LEU A 150 -4.74 20.37 -12.95
CA LEU A 150 -5.47 21.61 -13.10
C LEU A 150 -4.55 22.74 -13.53
N GLU A 151 -5.12 23.75 -14.19
CA GLU A 151 -4.39 24.97 -14.50
C GLU A 151 -3.85 25.60 -13.22
N GLY A 152 -2.59 26.01 -13.24
CA GLY A 152 -1.93 26.58 -12.07
C GLY A 152 -1.37 25.56 -11.07
N ASP A 153 -1.52 24.26 -11.33
CA ASP A 153 -0.93 23.24 -10.45
C ASP A 153 0.60 23.35 -10.40
N THR A 154 1.12 23.06 -9.23
CA THR A 154 2.51 22.70 -9.00
C THR A 154 2.58 21.19 -8.78
N LEU A 155 3.78 20.62 -8.75
CA LEU A 155 3.95 19.19 -8.39
C LEU A 155 3.30 18.90 -7.04
N ASP A 156 3.47 19.79 -6.04
CA ASP A 156 2.92 19.60 -4.71
C ASP A 156 1.38 19.60 -4.70
N THR A 157 0.73 20.49 -5.43
CA THR A 157 -0.75 20.51 -5.46
C THR A 157 -1.32 19.33 -6.22
N PHE A 158 -0.66 18.89 -7.28
CA PHE A 158 -1.04 17.70 -8.03
C PHE A 158 -0.88 16.44 -7.17
N GLU A 159 0.25 16.30 -6.49
CA GLU A 159 0.54 15.20 -5.56
C GLU A 159 -0.48 15.13 -4.43
N THR A 160 -0.81 16.28 -3.82
CA THR A 160 -1.83 16.37 -2.77
C THR A 160 -3.18 15.84 -3.26
N ARG A 161 -3.59 16.21 -4.47
CA ARG A 161 -4.86 15.74 -5.05
C ARG A 161 -4.85 14.25 -5.31
N ILE A 162 -3.72 13.70 -5.74
CA ILE A 162 -3.56 12.25 -5.91
C ILE A 162 -3.67 11.53 -4.56
N HIS A 163 -3.00 12.03 -3.53
CA HIS A 163 -3.09 11.43 -2.20
C HIS A 163 -4.50 11.51 -1.60
N GLU A 164 -5.21 12.62 -1.77
CA GLU A 164 -6.60 12.74 -1.33
C GLU A 164 -7.49 11.71 -2.03
N THR A 165 -7.24 11.43 -3.30
CA THR A 165 -7.94 10.38 -4.05
C THR A 165 -7.62 8.98 -3.51
N GLU A 166 -6.37 8.73 -3.14
CA GLU A 166 -5.96 7.49 -2.50
C GLU A 166 -6.75 7.25 -1.20
N TYR A 167 -6.89 8.28 -0.38
CA TYR A 167 -7.57 8.19 0.92
C TYR A 167 -9.06 7.88 0.81
N LYS A 168 -9.66 8.20 -0.32
CA LYS A 168 -11.06 7.85 -0.62
C LYS A 168 -11.17 6.47 -1.24
N LEU A 169 -10.27 6.15 -2.14
CA LEU A 169 -10.34 4.91 -2.92
C LEU A 169 -10.06 3.67 -2.09
N TYR A 170 -9.07 3.71 -1.21
CA TYR A 170 -8.69 2.53 -0.42
C TYR A 170 -9.86 2.03 0.45
N PRO A 171 -10.53 2.89 1.23
CA PRO A 171 -11.71 2.46 1.99
C PRO A 171 -12.84 1.90 1.11
N GLU A 172 -13.09 2.49 -0.04
CA GLU A 172 -14.13 2.00 -0.97
C GLU A 172 -13.79 0.59 -1.48
N VAL A 173 -12.54 0.33 -1.79
CA VAL A 173 -12.09 -1.00 -2.23
C VAL A 173 -12.24 -2.02 -1.10
N LEU A 174 -11.85 -1.66 0.11
CA LEU A 174 -12.00 -2.56 1.27
C LEU A 174 -13.47 -2.91 1.53
N ASP A 175 -14.37 -1.94 1.42
CA ASP A 175 -15.82 -2.20 1.50
C ASP A 175 -16.24 -3.19 0.41
N SER A 176 -15.79 -3.00 -0.83
CA SER A 176 -16.16 -3.86 -1.95
C SER A 176 -15.63 -5.28 -1.81
N LEU A 177 -14.54 -5.47 -1.09
CA LEU A 177 -13.94 -6.78 -0.84
C LEU A 177 -14.55 -7.48 0.39
N GLY A 178 -15.48 -6.83 1.09
CA GLY A 178 -16.17 -7.42 2.23
C GLY A 178 -15.48 -7.26 3.57
N VAL A 179 -14.54 -6.32 3.68
CA VAL A 179 -13.92 -5.98 4.98
C VAL A 179 -14.93 -5.20 5.82
N ALA A 180 -15.21 -5.68 7.02
CA ALA A 180 -16.16 -5.01 7.90
C ALA A 180 -15.54 -3.76 8.52
N ARG A 181 -16.29 -2.66 8.52
CA ARG A 181 -15.90 -1.42 9.20
C ARG A 181 -15.99 -1.57 10.72
N LYS A 182 -15.33 -0.67 11.43
CA LYS A 182 -15.48 -0.52 12.88
C LYS A 182 -16.91 -0.22 13.26
#